data_c26f1950e5fb904ddb67f2423195cae7
#
_entry.id   c26f1950e5fb904ddb67f2423195cae7
#
_cell.length_a   1.000
_cell.length_b   1.000
_cell.length_c   1.000
_cell.angle_alpha   90.00
_cell.angle_beta   90.00
_cell.angle_gamma   90.00
#
_symmetry.space_group_name_H-M   'P 1'
#
loop_
_entity.id
_entity.type
_entity.pdbx_description
1 polymer ?
#
loop_
_entity_poly.entity_id
_entity_poly.type
_entity_poly.pdbx_seq_one_letter_code
_entity_poly.pdbx_strand_id
1 'polypeptide(L)'
;MNDDVTAETPQTRARPPRSDADARRRPRWRPSVLLLVTLAAAVTGATVFAYAPAAQWLADYNQALIVDGYPQSVAAAVPGPADQRAEAHRYNEALSAGAILAADANVPTSSARTGQEFDYSSMLRTDSGVMSRIQIPSIGVDLPIYHGTDEATLRKGAGHLEGTSLPVGGTSTHAVITAHRGLPEAAMFTDLDRVKKGDLFTLTTFGEVLTYRVIDARVVDPADTETLRQEEGRDLVTLVTCTPLGINSHRILVTGERETPNPPQSVVAAGGLAAGAGFPWWAVAYLAALVVIGVYGWWAGRSTAARSPQADRDAPDAAPME
;
A
#
# COMPACT_ATOMS: atom_id res chain seq x y z
N MET A 1 82.72 80.55 23.79
CA MET A 1 82.07 79.81 24.90
C MET A 1 80.63 79.84 24.65
N ASN A 2 80.19 78.93 23.83
CA ASN A 2 78.75 78.66 23.58
C ASN A 2 78.64 77.21 23.34
N ASP A 3 78.04 76.49 24.29
CA ASP A 3 77.71 75.13 24.21
C ASP A 3 76.35 75.04 23.49
N ASP A 4 76.38 74.41 22.36
CA ASP A 4 75.15 74.14 21.55
C ASP A 4 74.67 72.68 21.84
N VAL A 5 73.60 72.61 22.62
CA VAL A 5 72.99 71.35 22.97
C VAL A 5 71.92 71.06 21.96
N THR A 6 72.20 70.19 21.00
CA THR A 6 71.22 69.67 20.05
C THR A 6 70.38 68.63 20.72
N ALA A 7 69.08 68.94 20.87
CA ALA A 7 68.05 68.05 21.36
C ALA A 7 67.65 67.06 20.26
N GLU A 8 67.89 65.77 20.46
CA GLU A 8 67.36 64.65 19.62
C GLU A 8 65.91 64.42 19.91
N THR A 9 65.06 64.58 18.88
CA THR A 9 63.65 64.29 18.92
C THR A 9 63.43 62.77 18.73
N PRO A 10 62.65 62.09 19.59
CA PRO A 10 62.37 60.66 19.41
C PRO A 10 61.47 60.44 18.20
N GLN A 11 61.96 59.72 17.20
CA GLN A 11 61.10 59.23 16.07
C GLN A 11 60.14 58.24 16.55
N THR A 12 58.87 58.61 16.56
CA THR A 12 57.70 57.68 16.78
C THR A 12 57.62 56.76 15.56
N ARG A 13 58.08 55.51 15.73
CA ARG A 13 57.87 54.46 14.72
C ARG A 13 56.33 54.23 14.51
N ALA A 14 55.83 54.73 13.38
CA ALA A 14 54.49 54.44 12.94
C ALA A 14 54.34 52.94 12.75
N ARG A 15 53.38 52.37 13.50
CA ARG A 15 52.94 50.95 13.37
C ARG A 15 52.38 50.78 11.98
N PRO A 16 52.85 49.79 11.17
CA PRO A 16 52.26 49.56 9.84
C PRO A 16 50.77 49.28 9.97
N PRO A 17 49.93 49.73 9.02
CA PRO A 17 48.52 49.44 9.01
C PRO A 17 48.32 47.91 8.96
N ARG A 18 47.60 47.36 9.94
CA ARG A 18 47.08 45.94 9.88
C ARG A 18 46.34 45.83 8.57
N SER A 19 46.88 45.05 7.64
CA SER A 19 46.21 44.72 6.40
C SER A 19 44.86 44.04 6.75
N ASP A 20 43.76 44.62 6.29
CA ASP A 20 42.40 44.04 6.34
C ASP A 20 42.27 42.74 5.51
N ALA A 21 43.40 42.04 5.31
CA ALA A 21 43.51 40.78 4.57
C ALA A 21 43.08 39.56 5.40
N ASP A 22 42.58 39.73 6.63
CA ASP A 22 41.80 38.71 7.32
C ASP A 22 40.35 38.72 6.85
N ALA A 23 40.18 38.88 5.53
CA ALA A 23 38.91 38.61 4.87
C ALA A 23 38.46 37.18 5.28
N ARG A 24 37.44 37.15 6.16
CA ARG A 24 36.74 36.02 6.73
C ARG A 24 36.79 34.82 5.76
N ARG A 25 37.76 33.93 5.95
CA ARG A 25 37.79 32.63 5.25
C ARG A 25 36.47 31.91 5.64
N ARG A 26 35.51 31.91 4.73
CA ARG A 26 34.25 31.14 4.90
C ARG A 26 34.66 29.71 5.20
N PRO A 27 34.15 29.09 6.27
CA PRO A 27 34.50 27.74 6.62
C PRO A 27 34.14 26.83 5.44
N ARG A 28 35.16 26.20 4.84
CA ARG A 28 34.96 25.24 3.77
C ARG A 28 34.32 23.99 4.38
N TRP A 29 33.19 23.54 3.82
CA TRP A 29 32.57 22.28 4.17
C TRP A 29 33.56 21.14 3.83
N ARG A 30 33.97 20.35 4.84
CA ARG A 30 34.88 19.20 4.71
C ARG A 30 34.33 18.06 5.54
N PRO A 31 33.43 17.24 4.98
CA PRO A 31 32.85 16.11 5.71
C PRO A 31 33.94 15.05 5.93
N SER A 32 33.95 14.43 7.11
CA SER A 32 34.70 13.20 7.36
C SER A 32 34.06 12.01 6.66
N VAL A 33 34.85 10.97 6.34
CA VAL A 33 34.31 9.72 5.77
C VAL A 33 33.26 9.14 6.68
N LEU A 34 33.45 9.18 8.00
CA LEU A 34 32.48 8.70 8.97
C LEU A 34 31.15 9.46 8.85
N LEU A 35 31.17 10.79 8.71
CA LEU A 35 29.94 11.58 8.51
C LEU A 35 29.23 11.17 7.22
N LEU A 36 29.95 10.96 6.12
CA LEU A 36 29.35 10.52 4.85
C LEU A 36 28.70 9.13 4.98
N VAL A 37 29.36 8.19 5.66
CA VAL A 37 28.80 6.85 5.93
C VAL A 37 27.56 6.96 6.80
N THR A 38 27.57 7.80 7.85
CA THR A 38 26.40 8.02 8.70
C THR A 38 25.22 8.62 7.93
N LEU A 39 25.47 9.61 7.08
CA LEU A 39 24.43 10.22 6.24
C LEU A 39 23.87 9.22 5.23
N ALA A 40 24.74 8.44 4.58
CA ALA A 40 24.31 7.38 3.66
C ALA A 40 23.42 6.33 4.38
N ALA A 41 23.85 5.88 5.56
CA ALA A 41 23.07 4.93 6.38
C ALA A 41 21.72 5.52 6.81
N ALA A 42 21.69 6.83 7.19
CA ALA A 42 20.45 7.50 7.56
C ALA A 42 19.48 7.63 6.38
N VAL A 43 19.99 7.98 5.18
CA VAL A 43 19.16 8.06 3.95
C VAL A 43 18.62 6.67 3.59
N THR A 44 19.48 5.64 3.61
CA THR A 44 19.07 4.26 3.34
C THR A 44 17.99 3.80 4.33
N GLY A 45 18.17 4.05 5.61
CA GLY A 45 17.18 3.72 6.65
C GLY A 45 15.83 4.43 6.43
N ALA A 46 15.87 5.73 6.13
CA ALA A 46 14.67 6.51 5.82
C ALA A 46 13.95 5.98 4.57
N THR A 47 14.71 5.60 3.53
CA THR A 47 14.14 5.04 2.29
C THR A 47 13.49 3.68 2.52
N VAL A 48 14.16 2.77 3.26
CA VAL A 48 13.60 1.46 3.63
C VAL A 48 12.33 1.62 4.47
N PHE A 49 12.33 2.56 5.42
CA PHE A 49 11.14 2.84 6.23
C PHE A 49 9.97 3.41 5.43
N ALA A 50 10.25 4.26 4.43
CA ALA A 50 9.24 4.86 3.57
C ALA A 50 8.70 3.90 2.50
N TYR A 51 9.36 2.76 2.25
CA TYR A 51 9.00 1.83 1.17
C TYR A 51 7.58 1.28 1.30
N ALA A 52 7.22 0.70 2.45
CA ALA A 52 5.91 0.06 2.62
C ALA A 52 4.74 1.05 2.48
N PRO A 53 4.72 2.22 3.15
CA PRO A 53 3.63 3.18 2.96
C PRO A 53 3.59 3.80 1.55
N ALA A 54 4.73 3.90 0.86
CA ALA A 54 4.77 4.36 -0.52
C ALA A 54 4.18 3.32 -1.48
N ALA A 55 4.53 2.05 -1.30
CA ALA A 55 4.03 0.94 -2.11
C ALA A 55 2.52 0.75 -1.91
N GLN A 56 2.05 0.79 -0.66
CA GLN A 56 0.62 0.72 -0.36
C GLN A 56 -0.15 1.89 -0.99
N TRP A 57 0.33 3.13 -0.84
CA TRP A 57 -0.31 4.30 -1.45
C TRP A 57 -0.41 4.17 -2.98
N LEU A 58 0.64 3.66 -3.63
CA LEU A 58 0.66 3.45 -5.07
C LEU A 58 -0.32 2.34 -5.50
N ALA A 59 -0.43 1.26 -4.72
CA ALA A 59 -1.39 0.19 -4.97
C ALA A 59 -2.83 0.69 -4.85
N ASP A 60 -3.16 1.42 -3.78
CA ASP A 60 -4.48 2.01 -3.56
C ASP A 60 -4.83 3.02 -4.68
N TYR A 61 -3.86 3.83 -5.12
CA TYR A 61 -4.03 4.75 -6.24
C TYR A 61 -4.34 4.03 -7.54
N ASN A 62 -3.59 2.97 -7.87
CA ASN A 62 -3.81 2.19 -9.09
C ASN A 62 -5.14 1.43 -9.04
N GLN A 63 -5.51 0.87 -7.88
CA GLN A 63 -6.80 0.20 -7.70
C GLN A 63 -7.96 1.18 -7.88
N ALA A 64 -7.86 2.39 -7.32
CA ALA A 64 -8.87 3.43 -7.50
C ALA A 64 -9.06 3.79 -8.99
N LEU A 65 -7.97 3.95 -9.76
CA LEU A 65 -8.06 4.20 -11.20
C LEU A 65 -8.78 3.07 -11.96
N ILE A 66 -8.51 1.81 -11.61
CA ILE A 66 -9.16 0.64 -12.23
C ILE A 66 -10.65 0.62 -11.88
N VAL A 67 -10.98 0.84 -10.61
CA VAL A 67 -12.36 0.86 -10.11
C VAL A 67 -13.16 2.00 -10.75
N ASP A 68 -12.59 3.21 -10.84
CA ASP A 68 -13.24 4.37 -11.45
C ASP A 68 -13.43 4.20 -12.96
N GLY A 69 -12.54 3.46 -13.62
CA GLY A 69 -12.65 3.10 -15.04
C GLY A 69 -13.61 1.93 -15.33
N TYR A 70 -14.06 1.19 -14.31
CA TYR A 70 -14.88 -0.01 -14.48
C TYR A 70 -16.21 0.26 -15.16
N PRO A 71 -17.01 1.31 -14.83
CA PRO A 71 -18.28 1.58 -15.51
C PRO A 71 -18.12 1.82 -17.02
N GLN A 72 -17.06 2.50 -17.45
CA GLN A 72 -16.75 2.72 -18.86
C GLN A 72 -16.34 1.42 -19.56
N SER A 73 -15.54 0.58 -18.90
CA SER A 73 -15.14 -0.73 -19.42
C SER A 73 -16.35 -1.65 -19.59
N VAL A 74 -17.31 -1.61 -18.65
CA VAL A 74 -18.58 -2.36 -18.73
C VAL A 74 -19.44 -1.85 -19.89
N ALA A 75 -19.55 -0.53 -20.08
CA ALA A 75 -20.33 0.05 -21.16
C ALA A 75 -19.78 -0.30 -22.55
N ALA A 76 -18.46 -0.51 -22.66
CA ALA A 76 -17.78 -0.90 -23.91
C ALA A 76 -17.73 -2.43 -24.13
N ALA A 77 -18.17 -3.24 -23.14
CA ALA A 77 -18.03 -4.70 -23.21
C ALA A 77 -18.85 -5.33 -24.35
N VAL A 78 -18.26 -6.33 -24.98
CA VAL A 78 -18.89 -7.14 -26.05
C VAL A 78 -18.70 -8.63 -25.71
N PRO A 79 -19.78 -9.40 -25.55
CA PRO A 79 -21.21 -9.03 -25.56
C PRO A 79 -21.60 -7.96 -24.55
N GLY A 80 -22.73 -7.32 -24.75
CA GLY A 80 -23.23 -6.24 -23.89
C GLY A 80 -23.46 -6.66 -22.42
N PRO A 81 -23.56 -5.70 -21.48
CA PRO A 81 -23.67 -6.01 -20.06
C PRO A 81 -24.85 -6.91 -19.69
N ALA A 82 -25.99 -6.71 -20.35
CA ALA A 82 -27.20 -7.52 -20.11
C ALA A 82 -27.00 -8.97 -20.54
N ASP A 83 -26.37 -9.18 -21.72
CA ASP A 83 -26.14 -10.52 -22.27
C ASP A 83 -25.13 -11.29 -21.40
N GLN A 84 -24.06 -10.61 -20.95
CA GLN A 84 -23.07 -11.24 -20.08
C GLN A 84 -23.64 -11.60 -18.71
N ARG A 85 -24.53 -10.77 -18.13
CA ARG A 85 -25.22 -11.14 -16.89
C ARG A 85 -26.17 -12.32 -17.11
N ALA A 86 -26.92 -12.33 -18.23
CA ALA A 86 -27.81 -13.45 -18.56
C ALA A 86 -27.04 -14.77 -18.73
N GLU A 87 -25.85 -14.74 -19.33
CA GLU A 87 -24.99 -15.90 -19.44
C GLU A 87 -24.45 -16.35 -18.07
N ALA A 88 -24.06 -15.40 -17.22
CA ALA A 88 -23.63 -15.70 -15.85
C ALA A 88 -24.74 -16.33 -15.00
N HIS A 89 -26.00 -15.90 -15.17
CA HIS A 89 -27.14 -16.56 -14.51
C HIS A 89 -27.32 -17.99 -15.01
N ARG A 90 -27.23 -18.24 -16.33
CA ARG A 90 -27.30 -19.61 -16.88
C ARG A 90 -26.19 -20.50 -16.34
N TYR A 91 -24.97 -19.95 -16.21
CA TYR A 91 -23.87 -20.67 -15.55
C TYR A 91 -24.22 -21.04 -14.11
N ASN A 92 -24.75 -20.09 -13.33
CA ASN A 92 -25.13 -20.34 -11.93
C ASN A 92 -26.21 -21.41 -11.81
N GLU A 93 -27.21 -21.44 -12.72
CA GLU A 93 -28.24 -22.46 -12.79
C GLU A 93 -27.70 -23.86 -13.15
N ALA A 94 -26.67 -23.90 -14.02
CA ALA A 94 -26.03 -25.15 -14.41
C ALA A 94 -25.00 -25.65 -13.39
N LEU A 95 -24.61 -24.80 -12.44
CA LEU A 95 -23.60 -25.13 -11.46
C LEU A 95 -24.12 -26.15 -10.45
N SER A 96 -23.75 -27.41 -10.61
CA SER A 96 -24.13 -28.48 -9.65
C SER A 96 -23.00 -28.71 -8.65
N ALA A 97 -23.19 -28.21 -7.43
CA ALA A 97 -22.39 -28.55 -6.24
C ALA A 97 -20.96 -28.03 -6.15
N GLY A 98 -20.76 -27.24 -5.13
CA GLY A 98 -19.63 -26.94 -4.29
C GLY A 98 -18.21 -27.01 -4.85
N ALA A 99 -17.54 -25.85 -4.90
CA ALA A 99 -16.12 -25.81 -5.07
C ALA A 99 -15.40 -26.47 -3.87
N ILE A 100 -14.39 -27.29 -4.14
CA ILE A 100 -13.54 -27.89 -3.12
C ILE A 100 -12.27 -27.06 -3.04
N LEU A 101 -12.04 -26.37 -1.92
CA LEU A 101 -10.76 -25.74 -1.60
C LEU A 101 -9.79 -26.85 -1.19
N ALA A 102 -8.76 -27.13 -1.98
CA ALA A 102 -7.68 -28.02 -1.55
C ALA A 102 -6.88 -27.39 -0.41
N ALA A 103 -6.47 -28.19 0.56
CA ALA A 103 -5.82 -27.73 1.80
C ALA A 103 -4.55 -26.89 1.59
N ASP A 104 -3.83 -27.05 0.47
CA ASP A 104 -2.56 -26.40 0.18
C ASP A 104 -2.57 -25.59 -1.13
N ALA A 105 -3.72 -25.45 -1.77
CA ALA A 105 -3.86 -24.70 -3.02
C ALA A 105 -4.93 -23.62 -2.85
N ASN A 106 -4.59 -22.39 -3.21
CA ASN A 106 -5.57 -21.31 -3.39
C ASN A 106 -6.42 -21.50 -4.68
N VAL A 107 -6.36 -22.68 -5.27
CA VAL A 107 -7.03 -23.03 -6.52
C VAL A 107 -8.06 -24.13 -6.26
N PRO A 108 -9.35 -23.89 -6.54
CA PRO A 108 -10.36 -24.91 -6.44
C PRO A 108 -10.20 -25.94 -7.56
N THR A 109 -10.43 -27.18 -7.23
CA THR A 109 -10.63 -28.23 -8.24
C THR A 109 -12.09 -28.20 -8.67
N SER A 110 -12.41 -27.59 -9.81
CA SER A 110 -13.75 -27.62 -10.37
C SER A 110 -14.12 -29.06 -10.78
N SER A 111 -15.33 -29.50 -10.46
CA SER A 111 -15.88 -30.72 -11.02
C SER A 111 -16.10 -30.50 -12.55
N ALA A 112 -15.58 -31.39 -13.35
CA ALA A 112 -15.37 -31.28 -14.80
C ALA A 112 -16.62 -31.12 -15.70
N ARG A 113 -17.83 -30.89 -15.16
CA ARG A 113 -19.05 -30.81 -15.97
C ARG A 113 -19.41 -29.43 -16.49
N THR A 114 -19.14 -28.37 -15.72
CA THR A 114 -19.42 -26.99 -16.14
C THR A 114 -18.38 -26.44 -17.13
N GLY A 115 -17.16 -26.93 -17.08
CA GLY A 115 -16.08 -26.49 -17.97
C GLY A 115 -16.18 -26.94 -19.44
N GLN A 116 -17.16 -27.79 -19.80
CA GLN A 116 -17.41 -28.18 -21.20
C GLN A 116 -18.46 -27.31 -21.90
N GLU A 117 -19.33 -26.64 -21.15
CA GLU A 117 -20.45 -25.85 -21.71
C GLU A 117 -20.20 -24.34 -21.62
N PHE A 118 -19.42 -23.89 -20.61
CA PHE A 118 -19.16 -22.48 -20.36
C PHE A 118 -17.65 -22.20 -20.27
N ASP A 119 -17.20 -21.15 -20.96
CA ASP A 119 -15.84 -20.61 -20.78
C ASP A 119 -15.87 -19.59 -19.64
N TYR A 120 -15.56 -20.05 -18.42
CA TYR A 120 -15.52 -19.22 -17.22
C TYR A 120 -14.69 -17.94 -17.43
N SER A 121 -13.58 -18.03 -18.14
CA SER A 121 -12.65 -16.91 -18.31
C SER A 121 -13.18 -15.80 -19.22
N SER A 122 -14.20 -16.11 -20.04
CA SER A 122 -14.83 -15.16 -20.95
C SER A 122 -16.07 -14.47 -20.38
N MET A 123 -16.70 -15.05 -19.34
CA MET A 123 -17.90 -14.51 -18.72
C MET A 123 -17.60 -13.31 -17.82
N LEU A 124 -18.48 -12.30 -17.82
CA LEU A 124 -18.31 -11.07 -17.03
C LEU A 124 -16.91 -10.45 -17.20
N ARG A 125 -16.40 -10.46 -18.43
CA ARG A 125 -15.07 -9.96 -18.74
C ARG A 125 -15.11 -8.58 -19.39
N THR A 126 -14.43 -7.62 -18.80
CA THR A 126 -14.11 -6.32 -19.42
C THR A 126 -12.71 -6.34 -20.05
N ASP A 127 -12.36 -5.34 -20.85
CA ASP A 127 -11.02 -5.20 -21.42
C ASP A 127 -9.94 -5.07 -20.34
N SER A 128 -10.28 -4.50 -19.18
CA SER A 128 -9.39 -4.44 -18.00
C SER A 128 -9.26 -5.79 -17.27
N GLY A 129 -10.06 -6.79 -17.63
CA GLY A 129 -10.15 -8.09 -16.95
C GLY A 129 -10.95 -8.07 -15.66
N VAL A 130 -11.53 -6.92 -15.28
CA VAL A 130 -12.34 -6.81 -14.06
C VAL A 130 -13.71 -7.43 -14.30
N MET A 131 -14.09 -8.36 -13.40
CA MET A 131 -15.40 -9.04 -13.37
C MET A 131 -16.43 -8.21 -12.61
N SER A 132 -16.06 -7.69 -11.45
CA SER A 132 -16.94 -7.00 -10.51
C SER A 132 -16.13 -6.05 -9.64
N ARG A 133 -16.83 -5.19 -8.88
CA ARG A 133 -16.25 -4.33 -7.83
C ARG A 133 -16.84 -4.74 -6.49
N ILE A 134 -16.02 -4.86 -5.44
CA ILE A 134 -16.48 -5.07 -4.07
C ILE A 134 -16.21 -3.84 -3.21
N GLN A 135 -17.21 -3.44 -2.41
CA GLN A 135 -17.06 -2.38 -1.40
C GLN A 135 -17.52 -2.90 -0.04
N ILE A 136 -16.69 -2.70 1.00
CA ILE A 136 -16.98 -3.02 2.41
C ILE A 136 -16.72 -1.75 3.23
N PRO A 137 -17.74 -0.87 3.38
CA PRO A 137 -17.54 0.45 3.99
C PRO A 137 -17.04 0.39 5.44
N SER A 138 -17.42 -0.63 6.22
CA SER A 138 -17.02 -0.78 7.64
C SER A 138 -15.51 -0.92 7.84
N ILE A 139 -14.78 -1.34 6.80
CA ILE A 139 -13.31 -1.51 6.83
C ILE A 139 -12.60 -0.75 5.67
N GLY A 140 -13.32 0.13 4.97
CA GLY A 140 -12.77 0.96 3.90
C GLY A 140 -12.27 0.20 2.67
N VAL A 141 -12.77 -1.02 2.42
CA VAL A 141 -12.39 -1.82 1.24
C VAL A 141 -13.18 -1.37 0.02
N ASP A 142 -12.46 -1.18 -1.10
CA ASP A 142 -12.99 -0.87 -2.43
C ASP A 142 -12.04 -1.45 -3.48
N LEU A 143 -12.36 -2.65 -3.99
CA LEU A 143 -11.45 -3.44 -4.80
C LEU A 143 -12.10 -3.95 -6.09
N PRO A 144 -11.32 -4.05 -7.18
CA PRO A 144 -11.72 -4.83 -8.34
C PRO A 144 -11.67 -6.32 -8.03
N ILE A 145 -12.62 -7.06 -8.58
CA ILE A 145 -12.65 -8.53 -8.55
C ILE A 145 -12.28 -9.05 -9.93
N TYR A 146 -11.37 -10.02 -9.97
CA TYR A 146 -10.89 -10.68 -11.17
C TYR A 146 -11.26 -12.16 -11.18
N HIS A 147 -11.09 -12.83 -12.33
CA HIS A 147 -11.25 -14.27 -12.47
C HIS A 147 -10.12 -15.04 -11.79
N GLY A 148 -10.50 -16.08 -11.06
CA GLY A 148 -9.55 -17.00 -10.41
C GLY A 148 -8.95 -16.45 -9.12
N THR A 149 -8.22 -17.31 -8.43
CA THR A 149 -7.58 -17.02 -7.13
C THR A 149 -6.10 -17.38 -7.13
N ASP A 150 -5.47 -17.38 -8.33
CA ASP A 150 -4.02 -17.54 -8.42
C ASP A 150 -3.29 -16.31 -7.84
N GLU A 151 -2.01 -16.50 -7.52
CA GLU A 151 -1.18 -15.47 -6.88
C GLU A 151 -1.09 -14.18 -7.72
N ALA A 152 -1.04 -14.29 -9.04
CA ALA A 152 -0.94 -13.13 -9.94
C ALA A 152 -2.24 -12.31 -9.92
N THR A 153 -3.39 -12.97 -9.82
CA THR A 153 -4.71 -12.36 -9.66
C THR A 153 -4.82 -11.67 -8.30
N LEU A 154 -4.51 -12.39 -7.21
CA LEU A 154 -4.68 -11.88 -5.84
C LEU A 154 -3.72 -10.72 -5.51
N ARG A 155 -2.63 -10.55 -6.25
CA ARG A 155 -1.76 -9.36 -6.15
C ARG A 155 -2.36 -8.10 -6.77
N LYS A 156 -3.31 -8.24 -7.69
CA LYS A 156 -3.96 -7.11 -8.39
C LYS A 156 -5.21 -6.61 -7.67
N GLY A 157 -5.92 -7.50 -6.97
CA GLY A 157 -7.17 -7.20 -6.31
C GLY A 157 -7.78 -8.43 -5.67
N ALA A 158 -9.10 -8.46 -5.54
CA ALA A 158 -9.83 -9.65 -5.13
C ALA A 158 -9.99 -10.61 -6.31
N GLY A 159 -10.09 -11.90 -6.03
CA GLY A 159 -10.31 -12.96 -7.01
C GLY A 159 -11.60 -13.70 -6.75
N HIS A 160 -12.36 -14.02 -7.79
CA HIS A 160 -13.53 -14.91 -7.71
C HIS A 160 -13.07 -16.35 -7.79
N LEU A 161 -13.53 -17.17 -6.85
CA LEU A 161 -13.19 -18.59 -6.79
C LEU A 161 -13.93 -19.36 -7.89
N GLU A 162 -13.20 -19.85 -8.89
CA GLU A 162 -13.74 -20.68 -9.96
C GLU A 162 -14.46 -21.91 -9.40
N GLY A 163 -15.60 -22.29 -10.00
CA GLY A 163 -16.43 -23.38 -9.52
C GLY A 163 -17.43 -22.98 -8.44
N THR A 164 -17.45 -21.71 -8.00
CA THR A 164 -18.54 -21.10 -7.21
C THR A 164 -19.45 -20.27 -8.12
N SER A 165 -20.64 -19.87 -7.61
CA SER A 165 -21.55 -19.04 -8.39
C SER A 165 -20.90 -17.73 -8.77
N LEU A 166 -21.09 -17.28 -10.02
CA LEU A 166 -20.67 -15.95 -10.46
C LEU A 166 -21.43 -14.87 -9.68
N PRO A 167 -20.81 -13.70 -9.41
CA PRO A 167 -21.34 -12.69 -8.50
C PRO A 167 -22.43 -11.81 -9.14
N VAL A 168 -23.45 -12.44 -9.71
CA VAL A 168 -24.64 -11.79 -10.29
C VAL A 168 -25.89 -11.99 -9.43
N GLY A 169 -25.75 -12.63 -8.27
CA GLY A 169 -26.87 -12.98 -7.40
C GLY A 169 -27.78 -14.04 -7.99
N GLY A 170 -28.88 -14.30 -7.31
CA GLY A 170 -29.89 -15.28 -7.72
C GLY A 170 -30.25 -16.29 -6.62
N THR A 171 -31.37 -16.92 -6.75
CA THR A 171 -31.85 -17.96 -5.81
C THR A 171 -30.93 -19.18 -5.86
N SER A 172 -30.54 -19.69 -4.70
CA SER A 172 -29.64 -20.86 -4.56
C SER A 172 -28.23 -20.60 -5.15
N THR A 173 -27.72 -19.39 -5.02
CA THR A 173 -26.36 -19.03 -5.44
C THR A 173 -25.43 -18.79 -4.25
N HIS A 174 -24.14 -19.09 -4.41
CA HIS A 174 -23.12 -18.80 -3.43
C HIS A 174 -21.81 -18.45 -4.15
N ALA A 175 -21.49 -17.16 -4.22
CA ALA A 175 -20.24 -16.68 -4.78
C ALA A 175 -19.15 -16.59 -3.69
N VAL A 176 -17.92 -16.94 -4.03
CA VAL A 176 -16.78 -16.86 -3.11
C VAL A 176 -15.74 -15.90 -3.67
N ILE A 177 -15.43 -14.89 -2.88
CA ILE A 177 -14.46 -13.84 -3.23
C ILE A 177 -13.28 -13.90 -2.26
N THR A 178 -12.09 -14.04 -2.80
CA THR A 178 -10.85 -14.18 -2.01
C THR A 178 -9.95 -12.97 -2.23
N ALA A 179 -9.29 -12.49 -1.18
CA ALA A 179 -8.21 -11.52 -1.31
C ALA A 179 -7.13 -11.78 -0.24
N HIS A 180 -5.93 -11.26 -0.50
CA HIS A 180 -4.81 -11.37 0.43
C HIS A 180 -5.05 -10.64 1.74
N ARG A 181 -4.32 -11.04 2.78
CA ARG A 181 -4.22 -10.39 4.08
C ARG A 181 -2.76 -10.12 4.43
N GLY A 182 -2.47 -8.87 4.84
CA GLY A 182 -1.15 -8.51 5.35
C GLY A 182 -0.06 -8.38 4.28
N LEU A 183 -0.42 -8.06 3.04
CA LEU A 183 0.58 -7.64 2.06
C LEU A 183 1.17 -6.29 2.48
N PRO A 184 2.50 -6.13 2.48
CA PRO A 184 3.12 -4.84 2.80
C PRO A 184 2.73 -3.73 1.82
N GLU A 185 2.39 -4.11 0.58
CA GLU A 185 2.12 -3.22 -0.54
C GLU A 185 0.63 -2.91 -0.75
N ALA A 186 -0.30 -3.63 -0.09
CA ALA A 186 -1.74 -3.44 -0.33
C ALA A 186 -2.59 -3.88 0.85
N ALA A 187 -3.60 -3.08 1.19
CA ALA A 187 -4.50 -3.37 2.30
C ALA A 187 -5.37 -4.61 2.06
N MET A 188 -5.94 -4.78 0.86
CA MET A 188 -6.79 -5.90 0.46
C MET A 188 -7.82 -6.27 1.55
N PHE A 189 -7.89 -7.53 2.00
CA PHE A 189 -8.74 -8.00 3.10
C PHE A 189 -8.02 -8.05 4.46
N THR A 190 -7.04 -7.17 4.69
CA THR A 190 -6.25 -7.15 5.93
C THR A 190 -7.13 -7.00 7.17
N ASP A 191 -8.15 -6.16 7.11
CA ASP A 191 -9.06 -5.87 8.22
C ASP A 191 -10.39 -6.66 8.17
N LEU A 192 -10.47 -7.75 7.40
CA LEU A 192 -11.70 -8.54 7.27
C LEU A 192 -12.18 -9.12 8.61
N ASP A 193 -11.28 -9.34 9.57
CA ASP A 193 -11.59 -9.76 10.94
C ASP A 193 -12.36 -8.72 11.78
N ARG A 194 -12.43 -7.47 11.32
CA ARG A 194 -13.19 -6.40 11.98
C ARG A 194 -14.64 -6.31 11.51
N VAL A 195 -14.97 -6.99 10.41
CA VAL A 195 -16.34 -7.03 9.89
C VAL A 195 -17.24 -7.81 10.85
N LYS A 196 -18.44 -7.29 11.10
CA LYS A 196 -19.39 -7.83 12.08
C LYS A 196 -20.71 -8.23 11.43
N LYS A 197 -21.43 -9.13 12.09
CA LYS A 197 -22.83 -9.45 11.73
C LYS A 197 -23.67 -8.17 11.69
N GLY A 198 -24.42 -8.00 10.59
CA GLY A 198 -25.23 -6.81 10.32
C GLY A 198 -24.54 -5.76 9.45
N ASP A 199 -23.20 -5.79 9.30
CA ASP A 199 -22.49 -4.92 8.36
C ASP A 199 -22.99 -5.19 6.92
N LEU A 200 -22.91 -4.16 6.08
CA LEU A 200 -23.26 -4.26 4.67
C LEU A 200 -22.02 -4.20 3.80
N PHE A 201 -22.02 -4.99 2.74
CA PHE A 201 -21.09 -4.84 1.63
C PHE A 201 -21.82 -4.93 0.29
N THR A 202 -21.24 -4.40 -0.76
CA THR A 202 -21.84 -4.40 -2.09
C THR A 202 -20.91 -5.03 -3.11
N LEU A 203 -21.52 -5.75 -4.07
CA LEU A 203 -20.90 -6.14 -5.33
C LEU A 203 -21.55 -5.31 -6.45
N THR A 204 -20.73 -4.70 -7.29
CA THR A 204 -21.21 -4.04 -8.52
C THR A 204 -20.73 -4.87 -9.70
N THR A 205 -21.65 -5.59 -10.36
CA THR A 205 -21.34 -6.52 -11.44
C THR A 205 -22.04 -6.10 -12.71
N PHE A 206 -21.26 -5.68 -13.70
CA PHE A 206 -21.76 -5.25 -15.01
C PHE A 206 -22.95 -4.28 -14.93
N GLY A 207 -22.82 -3.27 -14.06
CA GLY A 207 -23.80 -2.19 -13.86
C GLY A 207 -24.92 -2.50 -12.87
N GLU A 208 -25.00 -3.73 -12.34
CA GLU A 208 -25.95 -4.11 -11.30
C GLU A 208 -25.30 -4.04 -9.92
N VAL A 209 -25.96 -3.39 -8.96
CA VAL A 209 -25.54 -3.31 -7.57
C VAL A 209 -26.27 -4.36 -6.75
N LEU A 210 -25.52 -5.20 -6.06
CA LEU A 210 -25.99 -6.26 -5.20
C LEU A 210 -25.52 -5.96 -3.77
N THR A 211 -26.45 -5.76 -2.84
CA THR A 211 -26.12 -5.52 -1.42
C THR A 211 -26.29 -6.78 -0.62
N TYR A 212 -25.30 -7.08 0.21
CA TYR A 212 -25.31 -8.23 1.11
C TYR A 212 -25.17 -7.77 2.55
N ARG A 213 -25.94 -8.40 3.45
CA ARG A 213 -25.82 -8.21 4.90
C ARG A 213 -25.05 -9.36 5.50
N VAL A 214 -24.01 -9.08 6.25
CA VAL A 214 -23.21 -10.08 6.95
C VAL A 214 -24.08 -10.82 7.98
N ILE A 215 -24.20 -12.12 7.78
CA ILE A 215 -24.95 -13.04 8.66
C ILE A 215 -24.03 -13.89 9.52
N ASP A 216 -22.78 -14.10 9.07
CA ASP A 216 -21.79 -14.89 9.79
C ASP A 216 -20.37 -14.43 9.53
N ALA A 217 -19.52 -14.54 10.57
CA ALA A 217 -18.07 -14.29 10.49
C ALA A 217 -17.37 -15.29 11.40
N ARG A 218 -16.52 -16.14 10.83
CA ARG A 218 -15.82 -17.21 11.56
C ARG A 218 -14.42 -17.46 11.04
N VAL A 219 -13.61 -18.14 11.86
CA VAL A 219 -12.31 -18.66 11.48
C VAL A 219 -12.41 -20.18 11.35
N VAL A 220 -11.96 -20.72 10.23
CA VAL A 220 -12.05 -22.16 9.93
C VAL A 220 -10.70 -22.72 9.49
N ASP A 221 -10.58 -24.05 9.53
CA ASP A 221 -9.47 -24.77 8.89
C ASP A 221 -9.61 -24.67 7.36
N PRO A 222 -8.51 -24.56 6.59
CA PRO A 222 -8.56 -24.53 5.12
C PRO A 222 -9.28 -25.72 4.47
N ALA A 223 -9.33 -26.87 5.15
CA ALA A 223 -10.05 -28.05 4.68
C ALA A 223 -11.58 -27.99 4.89
N ASP A 224 -12.08 -27.05 5.69
CA ASP A 224 -13.51 -26.90 5.95
C ASP A 224 -14.18 -26.07 4.84
N THR A 225 -14.57 -26.75 3.77
CA THR A 225 -15.20 -26.16 2.57
C THR A 225 -16.69 -26.34 2.53
N GLU A 226 -17.29 -27.10 3.47
CA GLU A 226 -18.75 -27.34 3.47
C GLU A 226 -19.56 -26.05 3.57
N THR A 227 -19.03 -25.06 4.26
CA THR A 227 -19.66 -23.74 4.44
C THR A 227 -19.68 -22.88 3.16
N LEU A 228 -19.02 -23.30 2.09
CA LEU A 228 -18.97 -22.61 0.79
C LEU A 228 -19.97 -23.19 -0.23
N ARG A 229 -20.74 -24.22 0.16
CA ARG A 229 -21.74 -24.83 -0.71
C ARG A 229 -22.93 -23.89 -0.91
N GLN A 230 -23.60 -24.06 -2.04
CA GLN A 230 -24.89 -23.41 -2.28
C GLN A 230 -25.92 -23.92 -1.29
N GLU A 231 -26.75 -23.01 -0.78
CA GLU A 231 -27.89 -23.31 0.07
C GLU A 231 -29.19 -23.06 -0.70
N GLU A 232 -30.12 -24.01 -0.69
CA GLU A 232 -31.36 -23.89 -1.43
C GLU A 232 -32.16 -22.66 -0.98
N GLY A 233 -32.63 -21.88 -1.94
CA GLY A 233 -33.45 -20.69 -1.71
C GLY A 233 -32.65 -19.42 -1.28
N ARG A 234 -31.36 -19.53 -1.03
CA ARG A 234 -30.54 -18.39 -0.54
C ARG A 234 -29.64 -17.82 -1.62
N ASP A 235 -29.35 -16.52 -1.52
CA ASP A 235 -28.37 -15.81 -2.32
C ASP A 235 -27.24 -15.35 -1.39
N LEU A 236 -26.09 -16.03 -1.47
CA LEU A 236 -24.98 -15.88 -0.55
C LEU A 236 -23.71 -15.44 -1.25
N VAL A 237 -22.91 -14.65 -0.52
CA VAL A 237 -21.53 -14.34 -0.87
C VAL A 237 -20.64 -14.56 0.34
N THR A 238 -19.55 -15.31 0.18
CA THR A 238 -18.52 -15.47 1.22
C THR A 238 -17.23 -14.80 0.82
N LEU A 239 -16.73 -13.92 1.69
CA LEU A 239 -15.43 -13.28 1.59
C LEU A 239 -14.41 -14.11 2.35
N VAL A 240 -13.26 -14.40 1.72
CA VAL A 240 -12.24 -15.30 2.26
C VAL A 240 -10.90 -14.63 2.33
N THR A 241 -10.21 -14.78 3.45
CA THR A 241 -8.80 -14.38 3.57
C THR A 241 -8.03 -15.28 4.54
N CYS A 242 -6.69 -15.20 4.51
CA CYS A 242 -5.82 -16.01 5.36
C CYS A 242 -5.66 -15.43 6.77
N THR A 243 -5.44 -16.30 7.77
CA THR A 243 -5.13 -15.91 9.15
C THR A 243 -4.37 -17.03 9.88
N PRO A 244 -3.56 -16.76 10.95
CA PRO A 244 -3.04 -15.44 11.36
C PRO A 244 -2.11 -14.83 10.33
N LEU A 245 -1.87 -13.52 10.44
CA LEU A 245 -0.93 -12.80 9.55
C LEU A 245 0.45 -13.47 9.55
N GLY A 246 0.97 -13.75 8.36
CA GLY A 246 2.28 -14.36 8.14
C GLY A 246 2.34 -15.87 8.36
N ILE A 247 1.39 -16.52 9.09
CA ILE A 247 1.32 -17.96 9.29
C ILE A 247 0.35 -18.62 8.31
N ASN A 248 -0.81 -17.97 8.06
CA ASN A 248 -1.82 -18.36 7.06
C ASN A 248 -2.41 -19.77 7.23
N SER A 249 -2.38 -20.31 8.46
CA SER A 249 -2.83 -21.68 8.77
C SER A 249 -4.35 -21.86 8.73
N HIS A 250 -5.13 -20.79 8.84
CA HIS A 250 -6.58 -20.79 8.86
C HIS A 250 -7.14 -19.79 7.85
N ARG A 251 -8.49 -19.79 7.70
CA ARG A 251 -9.21 -18.84 6.84
C ARG A 251 -10.24 -18.09 7.67
N ILE A 252 -10.33 -16.77 7.43
CA ILE A 252 -11.47 -15.97 7.87
C ILE A 252 -12.51 -16.06 6.78
N LEU A 253 -13.72 -16.45 7.14
CA LEU A 253 -14.90 -16.47 6.30
C LEU A 253 -15.89 -15.44 6.81
N VAL A 254 -16.31 -14.51 5.94
CA VAL A 254 -17.38 -13.55 6.21
C VAL A 254 -18.49 -13.80 5.19
N THR A 255 -19.61 -14.36 5.63
CA THR A 255 -20.73 -14.71 4.76
C THR A 255 -21.83 -13.66 4.87
N GLY A 256 -22.22 -13.11 3.73
CA GLY A 256 -23.35 -12.21 3.58
C GLY A 256 -24.48 -12.84 2.80
N GLU A 257 -25.73 -12.47 3.17
CA GLU A 257 -26.94 -12.83 2.48
C GLU A 257 -27.55 -11.62 1.79
N ARG A 258 -28.10 -11.83 0.62
CA ARG A 258 -28.65 -10.80 -0.24
C ARG A 258 -29.71 -9.98 0.49
N GLU A 259 -29.56 -8.66 0.47
CA GLU A 259 -30.55 -7.70 0.97
C GLU A 259 -31.42 -7.20 -0.18
N THR A 260 -32.69 -7.53 -0.15
CA THR A 260 -33.67 -7.09 -1.17
C THR A 260 -34.87 -6.43 -0.52
N PRO A 261 -35.25 -5.20 -0.97
CA PRO A 261 -34.58 -4.37 -1.98
C PRO A 261 -33.23 -3.83 -1.47
N ASN A 262 -32.34 -3.46 -2.39
CA ASN A 262 -31.09 -2.79 -2.04
C ASN A 262 -31.36 -1.54 -1.19
N PRO A 263 -30.70 -1.34 -0.04
CA PRO A 263 -30.79 -0.08 0.70
C PRO A 263 -30.34 1.09 -0.18
N PRO A 264 -31.10 2.22 -0.25
CA PRO A 264 -30.77 3.35 -1.12
C PRO A 264 -29.35 3.91 -0.89
N GLN A 265 -28.90 3.94 0.37
CA GLN A 265 -27.55 4.38 0.74
C GLN A 265 -26.45 3.49 0.17
N SER A 266 -26.69 2.18 0.06
CA SER A 266 -25.70 1.25 -0.52
C SER A 266 -25.57 1.46 -2.02
N VAL A 267 -26.70 1.74 -2.71
CA VAL A 267 -26.70 2.03 -4.16
C VAL A 267 -25.96 3.32 -4.45
N VAL A 268 -26.19 4.38 -3.64
CA VAL A 268 -25.50 5.67 -3.78
C VAL A 268 -24.00 5.51 -3.52
N ALA A 269 -23.63 4.78 -2.47
CA ALA A 269 -22.22 4.50 -2.14
C ALA A 269 -21.53 3.70 -3.26
N ALA A 270 -22.21 2.69 -3.81
CA ALA A 270 -21.68 1.86 -4.90
C ALA A 270 -21.44 2.65 -6.20
N GLY A 271 -22.26 3.67 -6.47
CA GLY A 271 -22.07 4.57 -7.62
C GLY A 271 -21.03 5.66 -7.41
N GLY A 272 -20.47 5.78 -6.20
CA GLY A 272 -19.43 6.77 -5.89
C GLY A 272 -18.07 6.42 -6.52
N LEU A 273 -17.23 7.46 -6.68
CA LEU A 273 -15.83 7.25 -7.04
C LEU A 273 -15.12 6.42 -5.95
N ALA A 274 -14.10 5.69 -6.35
CA ALA A 274 -13.27 4.95 -5.41
C ALA A 274 -12.71 5.91 -4.33
N ALA A 275 -12.61 5.42 -3.09
CA ALA A 275 -11.86 6.12 -2.07
C ALA A 275 -10.40 6.14 -2.50
N GLY A 276 -9.99 7.18 -3.20
CA GLY A 276 -8.61 7.30 -3.69
C GLY A 276 -7.59 7.20 -2.57
N ALA A 277 -6.33 6.97 -2.92
CA ALA A 277 -5.20 6.78 -1.99
C ALA A 277 -4.95 7.95 -1.01
N GLY A 278 -5.78 9.00 -1.05
CA GLY A 278 -5.64 10.19 -0.22
C GLY A 278 -4.34 10.96 -0.49
N PHE A 279 -4.07 11.96 0.34
CA PHE A 279 -2.85 12.74 0.22
C PHE A 279 -1.62 11.91 0.68
N PRO A 280 -0.49 11.89 -0.08
CA PRO A 280 0.67 11.05 0.22
C PRO A 280 1.51 11.61 1.40
N TRP A 281 1.00 11.53 2.62
CA TRP A 281 1.68 12.01 3.83
C TRP A 281 3.05 11.35 4.05
N TRP A 282 3.22 10.12 3.59
CA TRP A 282 4.51 9.42 3.62
C TRP A 282 5.60 10.17 2.85
N ALA A 283 5.25 10.79 1.70
CA ALA A 283 6.20 11.57 0.91
C ALA A 283 6.63 12.84 1.64
N VAL A 284 5.70 13.52 2.33
CA VAL A 284 6.01 14.69 3.16
C VAL A 284 6.95 14.31 4.31
N ALA A 285 6.64 13.20 5.01
CA ALA A 285 7.49 12.71 6.09
C ALA A 285 8.89 12.32 5.60
N TYR A 286 8.98 11.64 4.46
CA TYR A 286 10.25 11.26 3.84
C TYR A 286 11.08 12.49 3.43
N LEU A 287 10.47 13.47 2.75
CA LEU A 287 11.14 14.72 2.39
C LEU A 287 11.62 15.49 3.61
N ALA A 288 10.79 15.57 4.66
CA ALA A 288 11.18 16.19 5.92
C ALA A 288 12.40 15.49 6.55
N ALA A 289 12.43 14.16 6.55
CA ALA A 289 13.58 13.39 7.03
C ALA A 289 14.84 13.68 6.21
N LEU A 290 14.74 13.74 4.88
CA LEU A 290 15.86 14.10 4.01
C LEU A 290 16.38 15.51 4.29
N VAL A 291 15.48 16.48 4.53
CA VAL A 291 15.87 17.86 4.90
C VAL A 291 16.62 17.85 6.23
N VAL A 292 16.12 17.14 7.25
CA VAL A 292 16.79 17.03 8.57
C VAL A 292 18.18 16.40 8.42
N ILE A 293 18.29 15.31 7.66
CA ILE A 293 19.59 14.65 7.37
C ILE A 293 20.53 15.61 6.65
N GLY A 294 20.04 16.36 5.66
CA GLY A 294 20.82 17.35 4.93
C GLY A 294 21.31 18.51 5.80
N VAL A 295 20.43 19.07 6.64
CA VAL A 295 20.76 20.13 7.59
C VAL A 295 21.80 19.66 8.60
N TYR A 296 21.60 18.45 9.15
CA TYR A 296 22.58 17.82 10.04
C TYR A 296 23.95 17.66 9.37
N GLY A 297 23.98 17.12 8.14
CA GLY A 297 25.21 16.95 7.37
C GLY A 297 25.94 18.28 7.08
N TRP A 298 25.16 19.32 6.74
CA TRP A 298 25.70 20.65 6.53
C TRP A 298 26.27 21.26 7.82
N TRP A 299 25.57 21.12 8.95
CA TRP A 299 26.00 21.60 10.24
C TRP A 299 27.24 20.84 10.75
N ALA A 300 27.18 19.50 10.76
CA ALA A 300 28.26 18.64 11.25
C ALA A 300 29.53 18.75 10.38
N GLY A 301 29.40 18.90 9.06
CA GLY A 301 30.54 19.10 8.15
C GLY A 301 31.27 20.44 8.35
N ARG A 302 30.63 21.45 8.98
CA ARG A 302 31.26 22.73 9.34
C ARG A 302 31.98 22.67 10.68
N SER A 303 31.50 21.91 11.65
CA SER A 303 32.06 21.85 13.01
C SER A 303 33.41 21.12 13.07
N THR A 304 33.70 20.20 12.15
CA THR A 304 34.99 19.48 12.08
C THR A 304 36.16 20.34 11.59
N ALA A 305 35.88 21.49 10.98
CA ALA A 305 36.97 22.42 10.52
C ALA A 305 37.55 23.28 11.62
N ALA A 306 37.00 23.30 12.84
CA ALA A 306 37.41 24.17 13.93
C ALA A 306 38.38 23.54 14.97
N ARG A 307 38.70 22.25 14.83
CA ARG A 307 39.67 21.56 15.72
C ARG A 307 40.97 21.22 15.00
N SER A 308 41.82 22.22 14.76
CA SER A 308 43.25 21.99 14.57
C SER A 308 43.89 22.00 15.96
N PRO A 309 44.68 20.99 16.34
CA PRO A 309 45.49 21.07 17.57
C PRO A 309 46.66 22.00 17.33
N GLN A 310 46.53 23.22 17.77
CA GLN A 310 47.65 24.17 17.92
C GLN A 310 47.97 24.24 19.39
N ALA A 311 48.56 23.21 19.93
CA ALA A 311 49.18 23.19 21.25
C ALA A 311 50.21 22.08 21.27
N ASP A 312 51.42 22.37 20.85
CA ASP A 312 52.66 21.83 21.40
C ASP A 312 53.87 22.34 20.63
N ARG A 313 54.12 23.65 20.63
CA ARG A 313 55.38 24.22 20.12
C ARG A 313 55.96 25.32 20.99
N ASP A 314 55.56 25.43 22.26
CA ASP A 314 56.24 26.35 23.19
C ASP A 314 56.60 25.56 24.47
N ALA A 315 57.50 24.58 24.35
CA ALA A 315 58.28 24.11 25.47
C ALA A 315 59.65 24.90 25.41
N PRO A 316 59.99 25.75 26.39
CA PRO A 316 61.32 26.38 26.41
C PRO A 316 62.34 25.31 26.74
N ASP A 317 63.41 25.28 25.88
CA ASP A 317 64.63 24.57 26.13
C ASP A 317 65.20 24.93 27.52
N ALA A 318 65.22 24.01 28.43
CA ALA A 318 65.91 24.08 29.69
C ALA A 318 67.38 23.75 29.40
N ALA A 319 68.21 24.76 29.45
CA ALA A 319 69.69 24.63 29.38
C ALA A 319 70.20 23.79 30.57
N PRO A 320 71.25 22.97 30.42
CA PRO A 320 71.88 22.29 31.50
C PRO A 320 72.75 23.26 32.29
N MET A 321 72.57 23.38 33.59
CA MET A 321 73.53 23.92 34.52
C MET A 321 74.43 22.82 35.01
N GLU A 322 75.74 23.14 35.00
CA GLU A 322 76.86 22.38 35.51
C GLU A 322 76.77 21.97 36.98
#